data_16356a6991d2d6d2ef6200cf6dde3d5c
#
_entry.id   16356a6991d2d6d2ef6200cf6dde3d5c
#
_cell.length_a   1.000
_cell.length_b   1.000
_cell.length_c   1.000
_cell.angle_alpha   90.00
_cell.angle_beta   90.00
_cell.angle_gamma   90.00
#
_symmetry.space_group_name_H-M   'P 1'
#
loop_
_entity.id
_entity.type
_entity.pdbx_description
1 polymer ?
#
loop_
_entity_poly.entity_id
_entity_poly.type
_entity_poly.pdbx_seq_one_letter_code
_entity_poly.pdbx_strand_id
1 'polypeptide(L)'
;MSTIKTTNITHGSNSGTNNLILDNTGKVSIAQNKLSCPGTIIQVVQCIKNDTWVENSVAEGGFSAVISGLTQSFTCSSTSNKVLIQGSLHVENSIAGQWGCGAVITADGSDIAGATGNARGSNRVRLHAHMPSMYLGGPLQLQYLHSPSSTSAITYGVKLWNGYTSASNLVLNYPSATDPDTNNSFTTASTLLFMEIAG
;
A
#
# COMPACT_ATOMS: atom_id res chain seq x y z
N MET A 1 29.91 37.02 -16.07
CA MET A 1 29.16 35.80 -15.79
C MET A 1 30.05 34.61 -16.07
N SER A 2 30.31 33.75 -15.09
CA SER A 2 31.17 32.57 -15.27
C SER A 2 30.31 31.41 -15.74
N THR A 3 30.69 30.77 -16.85
CA THR A 3 29.99 29.61 -17.41
C THR A 3 30.90 28.40 -17.33
N ILE A 4 30.43 27.30 -16.73
CA ILE A 4 31.09 26.00 -16.77
C ILE A 4 30.57 25.26 -18.00
N LYS A 5 31.46 24.97 -18.97
CA LYS A 5 31.17 24.13 -20.13
C LYS A 5 31.76 22.76 -19.89
N THR A 6 30.93 21.78 -19.54
CA THR A 6 31.35 20.39 -19.37
C THR A 6 30.19 19.45 -19.73
N THR A 7 30.51 18.30 -20.27
CA THR A 7 29.55 17.24 -20.55
C THR A 7 29.30 16.35 -19.34
N ASN A 8 30.28 16.23 -18.45
CA ASN A 8 30.20 15.32 -17.30
C ASN A 8 30.75 15.99 -16.06
N ILE A 9 30.12 15.76 -14.93
CA ILE A 9 30.58 16.12 -13.59
C ILE A 9 30.77 14.83 -12.80
N THR A 10 32.01 14.58 -12.36
CA THR A 10 32.40 13.38 -11.64
C THR A 10 33.15 13.77 -10.37
N HIS A 11 32.86 13.11 -9.25
CA HIS A 11 33.64 13.26 -8.03
C HIS A 11 34.99 12.55 -8.19
N GLY A 12 36.08 13.14 -7.70
CA GLY A 12 37.46 12.65 -7.93
C GLY A 12 37.74 11.23 -7.46
N SER A 13 36.99 10.70 -6.48
CA SER A 13 37.09 9.30 -6.02
C SER A 13 36.18 8.34 -6.76
N ASN A 14 35.45 8.77 -7.79
CA ASN A 14 34.49 7.99 -8.52
C ASN A 14 34.95 7.78 -9.96
N SER A 15 36.12 7.15 -10.13
CA SER A 15 36.71 6.90 -11.44
C SER A 15 35.83 5.92 -12.25
N GLY A 16 35.33 6.37 -13.37
CA GLY A 16 34.60 5.54 -14.33
C GLY A 16 33.08 5.69 -14.34
N THR A 17 32.48 6.46 -13.43
CA THR A 17 31.02 6.70 -13.43
C THR A 17 30.73 8.20 -13.25
N ASN A 18 30.02 8.78 -14.19
CA ASN A 18 29.62 10.19 -14.11
C ASN A 18 28.48 10.36 -13.09
N ASN A 19 28.62 11.32 -12.19
CA ASN A 19 27.56 11.68 -11.24
C ASN A 19 26.44 12.49 -11.91
N LEU A 20 26.83 13.32 -12.89
CA LEU A 20 25.90 14.14 -13.67
C LEU A 20 26.33 14.11 -15.14
N ILE A 21 25.40 13.79 -16.01
CA ILE A 21 25.58 13.79 -17.46
C ILE A 21 24.70 14.88 -18.05
N LEU A 22 25.34 15.79 -18.80
CA LEU A 22 24.67 16.79 -19.61
C LEU A 22 24.76 16.33 -21.07
N ASP A 23 23.65 15.91 -21.66
CA ASP A 23 23.64 15.49 -23.06
C ASP A 23 23.53 16.70 -24.02
N ASN A 24 23.74 16.46 -25.31
CA ASN A 24 23.66 17.48 -26.34
C ASN A 24 22.25 17.99 -26.62
N THR A 25 21.21 17.38 -26.02
CA THR A 25 19.80 17.79 -26.12
C THR A 25 19.38 18.71 -24.98
N GLY A 26 20.26 19.00 -24.04
CA GLY A 26 19.99 19.79 -22.83
C GLY A 26 19.36 18.99 -21.69
N LYS A 27 19.27 17.66 -21.83
CA LYS A 27 18.78 16.79 -20.76
C LYS A 27 19.86 16.61 -19.70
N VAL A 28 19.47 16.75 -18.44
CA VAL A 28 20.28 16.41 -17.28
C VAL A 28 19.93 14.99 -16.86
N SER A 29 20.90 14.07 -16.91
CA SER A 29 20.73 12.71 -16.41
C SER A 29 21.59 12.52 -15.15
N ILE A 30 20.94 12.10 -14.09
CA ILE A 30 21.59 11.68 -12.84
C ILE A 30 21.62 10.15 -12.85
N ALA A 31 22.77 9.54 -12.55
CA ALA A 31 22.87 8.09 -12.51
C ALA A 31 21.80 7.52 -11.55
N GLN A 32 21.23 6.37 -11.91
CA GLN A 32 20.21 5.71 -11.13
C GLN A 32 20.65 5.54 -9.66
N ASN A 33 19.79 5.85 -8.72
CA ASN A 33 20.02 5.77 -7.27
C ASN A 33 21.11 6.74 -6.74
N LYS A 34 21.46 7.80 -7.49
CA LYS A 34 22.45 8.81 -7.07
C LYS A 34 21.85 10.15 -6.68
N LEU A 35 20.56 10.35 -6.88
CA LEU A 35 19.85 11.51 -6.34
C LEU A 35 19.51 11.23 -4.88
N SER A 36 20.33 11.71 -3.96
CA SER A 36 20.11 11.60 -2.50
C SER A 36 19.73 12.98 -1.96
N CYS A 37 18.45 13.28 -2.06
CA CYS A 37 17.86 14.45 -1.43
C CYS A 37 16.70 13.97 -0.55
N PRO A 38 16.70 14.23 0.76
CA PRO A 38 15.61 13.81 1.63
C PRO A 38 14.24 14.24 1.10
N GLY A 39 13.27 13.33 1.12
CA GLY A 39 11.93 13.55 0.57
C GLY A 39 11.78 13.25 -0.93
N THR A 40 12.85 12.94 -1.65
CA THR A 40 12.75 12.55 -3.07
C THR A 40 12.11 11.18 -3.21
N ILE A 41 11.18 11.04 -4.17
CA ILE A 41 10.64 9.73 -4.57
C ILE A 41 11.70 9.01 -5.41
N ILE A 42 12.17 7.85 -4.93
CA ILE A 42 13.22 7.04 -5.56
C ILE A 42 12.62 6.00 -6.51
N GLN A 43 11.56 5.32 -6.08
CA GLN A 43 10.83 4.35 -6.88
C GLN A 43 9.34 4.36 -6.55
N VAL A 44 8.55 3.95 -7.52
CA VAL A 44 7.09 3.80 -7.38
C VAL A 44 6.69 2.45 -7.92
N VAL A 45 5.92 1.69 -7.15
CA VAL A 45 5.38 0.39 -7.55
C VAL A 45 3.90 0.35 -7.23
N GLN A 46 3.10 -0.11 -8.16
CA GLN A 46 1.65 -0.27 -7.99
C GLN A 46 1.28 -1.76 -8.07
N CYS A 47 0.40 -2.18 -7.17
CA CYS A 47 -0.29 -3.45 -7.21
C CYS A 47 -1.79 -3.18 -7.46
N ILE A 48 -2.37 -3.88 -8.43
CA ILE A 48 -3.80 -3.74 -8.79
C ILE A 48 -4.42 -5.13 -8.70
N LYS A 49 -5.57 -5.19 -8.03
CA LYS A 49 -6.44 -6.37 -8.02
C LYS A 49 -7.78 -5.97 -8.61
N ASN A 50 -8.10 -6.53 -9.75
CA ASN A 50 -9.33 -6.26 -10.53
C ASN A 50 -10.30 -7.45 -10.56
N ASP A 51 -9.89 -8.61 -10.05
CA ASP A 51 -10.76 -9.74 -9.78
C ASP A 51 -11.38 -9.66 -8.39
N THR A 52 -12.43 -10.42 -8.17
CA THR A 52 -13.08 -10.55 -6.86
C THR A 52 -12.23 -11.40 -5.92
N TRP A 53 -12.32 -11.10 -4.64
CA TRP A 53 -11.74 -11.94 -3.60
C TRP A 53 -12.74 -12.07 -2.43
N VAL A 54 -12.86 -13.28 -1.92
CA VAL A 54 -13.75 -13.60 -0.80
C VAL A 54 -13.01 -14.44 0.21
N GLU A 55 -13.09 -14.06 1.48
CA GLU A 55 -12.76 -14.94 2.61
C GLU A 55 -14.03 -15.29 3.36
N ASN A 56 -14.33 -16.58 3.39
CA ASN A 56 -15.57 -17.07 3.97
C ASN A 56 -15.45 -17.27 5.48
N SER A 57 -16.55 -17.03 6.18
CA SER A 57 -16.72 -17.38 7.60
C SER A 57 -15.65 -16.82 8.52
N VAL A 58 -15.18 -15.58 8.26
CA VAL A 58 -14.29 -14.89 9.20
C VAL A 58 -15.06 -14.64 10.50
N ALA A 59 -14.50 -15.11 11.61
CA ALA A 59 -15.14 -15.03 12.93
C ALA A 59 -15.45 -13.58 13.34
N GLU A 60 -16.39 -13.39 14.26
CA GLU A 60 -16.67 -12.09 14.89
C GLU A 60 -15.37 -11.45 15.39
N GLY A 61 -15.14 -10.18 15.05
CA GLY A 61 -13.93 -9.44 15.45
C GLY A 61 -12.63 -9.99 14.88
N GLY A 62 -12.68 -11.03 14.03
CA GLY A 62 -11.52 -11.68 13.42
C GLY A 62 -10.99 -10.94 12.20
N PHE A 63 -9.79 -11.34 11.78
CA PHE A 63 -9.15 -10.87 10.56
C PHE A 63 -9.13 -11.97 9.51
N SER A 64 -9.20 -11.57 8.25
CA SER A 64 -8.91 -12.44 7.12
C SER A 64 -7.43 -12.85 7.07
N ALA A 65 -7.10 -13.79 6.20
CA ALA A 65 -5.74 -13.92 5.68
C ALA A 65 -5.33 -12.63 4.92
N VAL A 66 -4.03 -12.49 4.62
CA VAL A 66 -3.58 -11.42 3.73
C VAL A 66 -4.21 -11.62 2.35
N ILE A 67 -4.81 -10.58 1.80
CA ILE A 67 -5.53 -10.64 0.52
C ILE A 67 -4.59 -11.10 -0.58
N SER A 68 -4.83 -12.28 -1.13
CA SER A 68 -4.05 -12.81 -2.25
C SER A 68 -4.22 -11.94 -3.50
N GLY A 69 -3.11 -11.72 -4.23
CA GLY A 69 -3.11 -10.85 -5.42
C GLY A 69 -3.12 -9.34 -5.10
N LEU A 70 -3.15 -8.95 -3.81
CA LEU A 70 -2.97 -7.57 -3.37
C LEU A 70 -1.79 -7.47 -2.39
N THR A 71 -0.69 -8.06 -2.79
CA THR A 71 0.59 -8.04 -2.07
C THR A 71 1.70 -7.57 -2.99
N GLN A 72 2.70 -6.88 -2.43
CA GLN A 72 3.85 -6.39 -3.17
C GLN A 72 5.13 -6.60 -2.37
N SER A 73 6.08 -7.30 -2.96
CA SER A 73 7.45 -7.32 -2.46
C SER A 73 8.15 -6.03 -2.82
N PHE A 74 8.71 -5.34 -1.84
CA PHE A 74 9.31 -4.03 -1.99
C PHE A 74 10.66 -3.98 -1.26
N THR A 75 11.69 -3.47 -1.92
CA THR A 75 13.04 -3.37 -1.38
C THR A 75 13.51 -1.92 -1.40
N CYS A 76 13.82 -1.36 -0.24
CA CYS A 76 14.39 -0.03 -0.14
C CYS A 76 15.87 -0.04 -0.54
N SER A 77 16.33 1.03 -1.16
CA SER A 77 17.72 1.22 -1.54
C SER A 77 18.62 1.67 -0.37
N SER A 78 18.02 2.13 0.74
CA SER A 78 18.72 2.53 1.97
C SER A 78 17.88 2.21 3.21
N THR A 79 18.53 1.94 4.33
CA THR A 79 17.88 1.72 5.63
C THR A 79 17.26 2.99 6.23
N SER A 80 17.68 4.19 5.78
CA SER A 80 17.08 5.46 6.19
C SER A 80 15.80 5.79 5.44
N ASN A 81 15.56 5.16 4.28
CA ASN A 81 14.42 5.45 3.42
C ASN A 81 13.11 4.95 4.03
N LYS A 82 12.05 5.58 3.62
CA LYS A 82 10.69 5.27 4.05
C LYS A 82 9.86 4.76 2.87
N VAL A 83 8.81 4.01 3.18
CA VAL A 83 7.85 3.55 2.17
C VAL A 83 6.50 4.22 2.44
N LEU A 84 6.08 5.11 1.55
CA LEU A 84 4.71 5.61 1.55
C LEU A 84 3.82 4.54 0.92
N ILE A 85 2.89 4.03 1.72
CA ILE A 85 1.90 3.04 1.31
C ILE A 85 0.57 3.78 1.19
N GLN A 86 -0.03 3.74 0.01
CA GLN A 86 -1.36 4.26 -0.24
C GLN A 86 -2.23 3.15 -0.82
N GLY A 87 -3.50 3.09 -0.44
CA GLY A 87 -4.43 2.08 -0.93
C GLY A 87 -5.83 2.62 -1.07
N SER A 88 -6.51 2.16 -2.12
CA SER A 88 -7.93 2.35 -2.31
C SER A 88 -8.54 0.97 -2.54
N LEU A 89 -9.33 0.51 -1.58
CA LEU A 89 -9.96 -0.80 -1.58
C LEU A 89 -11.47 -0.62 -1.66
N HIS A 90 -12.14 -1.45 -2.45
CA HIS A 90 -13.59 -1.57 -2.37
C HIS A 90 -13.92 -2.83 -1.57
N VAL A 91 -14.43 -2.65 -0.37
CA VAL A 91 -14.62 -3.73 0.61
C VAL A 91 -16.08 -3.85 1.02
N GLU A 92 -16.48 -5.06 1.34
CA GLU A 92 -17.80 -5.37 1.87
C GLU A 92 -17.72 -6.51 2.89
N ASN A 93 -18.67 -6.48 3.81
CA ASN A 93 -19.04 -7.62 4.64
C ASN A 93 -20.36 -8.18 4.08
N SER A 94 -20.43 -9.48 3.79
CA SER A 94 -21.55 -10.13 3.11
C SER A 94 -22.88 -10.06 3.84
N ILE A 95 -22.89 -9.58 5.08
CA ILE A 95 -24.10 -9.36 5.86
C ILE A 95 -24.47 -7.88 5.79
N ALA A 96 -25.31 -7.57 4.82
CA ALA A 96 -25.75 -6.21 4.55
C ALA A 96 -26.29 -5.48 5.79
N GLY A 97 -25.88 -4.25 5.97
CA GLY A 97 -26.51 -3.31 6.90
C GLY A 97 -25.99 -3.31 8.33
N GLN A 98 -24.95 -4.07 8.70
CA GLN A 98 -24.46 -4.10 10.08
C GLN A 98 -22.92 -4.09 10.21
N TRP A 99 -22.41 -3.23 11.09
CA TRP A 99 -21.10 -3.22 11.73
C TRP A 99 -19.84 -2.98 10.89
N GLY A 100 -19.92 -2.87 9.58
CA GLY A 100 -18.82 -2.44 8.74
C GLY A 100 -17.67 -3.44 8.56
N CYS A 101 -16.67 -3.00 7.82
CA CYS A 101 -15.44 -3.70 7.56
C CYS A 101 -14.25 -2.80 7.89
N GLY A 102 -13.17 -3.35 8.38
CA GLY A 102 -11.94 -2.61 8.64
C GLY A 102 -10.76 -3.23 7.91
N ALA A 103 -9.63 -2.54 7.92
CA ALA A 103 -8.39 -3.05 7.36
C ALA A 103 -7.17 -2.73 8.20
N VAL A 104 -6.16 -3.58 8.09
CA VAL A 104 -4.79 -3.35 8.59
C VAL A 104 -3.78 -3.57 7.47
N ILE A 105 -2.73 -2.76 7.47
CA ILE A 105 -1.60 -2.92 6.57
C ILE A 105 -0.61 -3.90 7.21
N THR A 106 -0.07 -4.83 6.41
CA THR A 106 0.88 -5.83 6.88
C THR A 106 2.24 -5.68 6.21
N ALA A 107 3.28 -6.08 6.94
CA ALA A 107 4.64 -6.30 6.44
C ALA A 107 5.05 -7.73 6.82
N ASP A 108 5.43 -8.55 5.83
CA ASP A 108 5.74 -9.98 5.98
C ASP A 108 4.65 -10.75 6.76
N GLY A 109 3.38 -10.43 6.46
CA GLY A 109 2.20 -11.05 7.07
C GLY A 109 1.85 -10.55 8.47
N SER A 110 2.71 -9.76 9.12
CA SER A 110 2.47 -9.15 10.44
C SER A 110 1.87 -7.76 10.31
N ASP A 111 0.96 -7.40 11.19
CA ASP A 111 0.34 -6.08 11.21
C ASP A 111 1.36 -5.00 11.56
N ILE A 112 1.39 -3.90 10.80
CA ILE A 112 2.25 -2.76 11.12
C ILE A 112 1.62 -1.99 12.28
N ALA A 113 2.10 -2.21 13.48
CA ALA A 113 1.53 -1.63 14.71
C ALA A 113 1.45 -0.09 14.67
N GLY A 114 2.45 0.58 14.08
CA GLY A 114 2.46 2.04 13.91
C GLY A 114 1.41 2.56 12.93
N ALA A 115 0.87 1.70 12.07
CA ALA A 115 -0.16 2.04 11.10
C ALA A 115 -1.59 1.90 11.66
N THR A 116 -1.75 1.50 12.92
CA THR A 116 -3.06 1.27 13.54
C THR A 116 -3.33 2.26 14.66
N GLY A 117 -4.60 2.47 15.00
CA GLY A 117 -5.00 3.29 16.13
C GLY A 117 -4.43 2.79 17.46
N ASN A 118 -4.29 3.66 18.44
CA ASN A 118 -3.81 3.29 19.78
C ASN A 118 -4.81 2.39 20.52
N ALA A 119 -4.29 1.47 21.31
CA ALA A 119 -5.10 0.64 22.19
C ALA A 119 -5.88 1.53 23.19
N ARG A 120 -7.18 1.31 23.28
CA ARG A 120 -8.06 1.95 24.24
C ARG A 120 -8.94 0.91 24.92
N GLY A 121 -8.47 0.38 26.03
CA GLY A 121 -9.09 -0.77 26.71
C GLY A 121 -8.70 -2.12 26.08
N SER A 122 -9.13 -3.21 26.69
CA SER A 122 -8.75 -4.57 26.32
C SER A 122 -9.52 -5.15 25.13
N ASN A 123 -10.70 -4.60 24.80
CA ASN A 123 -11.64 -5.19 23.86
C ASN A 123 -11.73 -4.45 22.51
N ARG A 124 -10.93 -3.40 22.31
CA ARG A 124 -10.96 -2.64 21.06
C ARG A 124 -9.94 -3.16 20.08
N VAL A 125 -10.40 -3.57 18.92
CA VAL A 125 -9.55 -3.90 17.78
C VAL A 125 -8.89 -2.63 17.25
N ARG A 126 -7.61 -2.72 16.92
CA ARG A 126 -6.85 -1.63 16.32
C ARG A 126 -6.82 -1.84 14.82
N LEU A 127 -7.35 -0.87 14.09
CA LEU A 127 -7.42 -0.87 12.64
C LEU A 127 -6.64 0.33 12.08
N HIS A 128 -6.20 0.20 10.84
CA HIS A 128 -5.70 1.34 10.06
C HIS A 128 -6.87 2.20 9.58
N ALA A 129 -7.87 1.55 9.01
CA ALA A 129 -9.07 2.21 8.50
C ALA A 129 -10.30 1.35 8.76
N HIS A 130 -11.45 2.00 8.84
CA HIS A 130 -12.75 1.36 9.06
C HIS A 130 -13.78 2.01 8.14
N MET A 131 -14.57 1.19 7.51
CA MET A 131 -15.73 1.59 6.75
C MET A 131 -16.97 1.26 7.57
N PRO A 132 -17.84 2.23 7.88
CA PRO A 132 -19.12 1.95 8.50
C PRO A 132 -19.97 1.07 7.56
N SER A 133 -20.91 0.35 8.14
CA SER A 133 -21.80 -0.51 7.39
C SER A 133 -22.44 0.21 6.21
N MET A 134 -22.28 -0.36 5.01
CA MET A 134 -22.97 0.06 3.79
C MET A 134 -23.58 -1.18 3.12
N TYR A 135 -24.76 -1.02 2.55
CA TYR A 135 -25.52 -2.11 1.95
C TYR A 135 -24.85 -2.78 0.75
N LEU A 136 -23.99 -2.02 0.05
CA LEU A 136 -23.29 -2.47 -1.16
C LEU A 136 -21.76 -2.33 -1.04
N GLY A 137 -21.23 -2.36 0.20
CA GLY A 137 -19.83 -2.09 0.41
C GLY A 137 -19.45 -0.63 0.12
N GLY A 138 -18.16 -0.34 0.09
CA GLY A 138 -17.67 1.00 -0.19
C GLY A 138 -16.15 1.12 -0.20
N PRO A 139 -15.65 2.32 -0.54
CA PRO A 139 -14.24 2.56 -0.60
C PRO A 139 -13.64 2.65 0.81
N LEU A 140 -12.52 1.98 1.01
CA LEU A 140 -11.69 2.06 2.19
C LEU A 140 -10.31 2.58 1.79
N GLN A 141 -9.91 3.72 2.34
CA GLN A 141 -8.65 4.37 2.01
C GLN A 141 -7.58 4.03 3.05
N LEU A 142 -6.39 3.72 2.55
CA LEU A 142 -5.21 3.43 3.36
C LEU A 142 -4.12 4.44 3.04
N GLN A 143 -3.44 4.96 4.07
CA GLN A 143 -2.26 5.80 3.88
C GLN A 143 -1.34 5.71 5.08
N TYR A 144 -0.11 5.26 4.88
CA TYR A 144 0.88 5.17 5.94
C TYR A 144 2.31 5.36 5.40
N LEU A 145 3.12 6.10 6.14
CA LEU A 145 4.54 6.25 5.86
C LEU A 145 5.33 5.32 6.80
N HIS A 146 5.72 4.17 6.28
CA HIS A 146 6.47 3.14 7.01
C HIS A 146 7.98 3.42 6.98
N SER A 147 8.65 3.18 8.10
CA SER A 147 10.12 3.19 8.22
C SER A 147 10.61 1.76 8.43
N PRO A 148 10.92 1.01 7.36
CA PRO A 148 11.28 -0.39 7.47
C PRO A 148 12.66 -0.61 8.10
N SER A 149 13.54 0.40 8.03
CA SER A 149 14.93 0.34 8.50
C SER A 149 15.70 -0.86 7.95
N SER A 150 15.38 -1.29 6.73
CA SER A 150 15.92 -2.48 6.08
C SER A 150 16.10 -2.26 4.59
N THR A 151 17.11 -2.91 4.03
CA THR A 151 17.31 -3.07 2.58
C THR A 151 16.99 -4.49 2.11
N SER A 152 16.45 -5.33 2.96
CA SER A 152 15.88 -6.61 2.57
C SER A 152 14.50 -6.43 1.97
N ALA A 153 14.08 -7.35 1.10
CA ALA A 153 12.74 -7.34 0.55
C ALA A 153 11.71 -7.57 1.68
N ILE A 154 10.67 -6.75 1.69
CA ILE A 154 9.52 -6.85 2.60
C ILE A 154 8.26 -7.03 1.76
N THR A 155 7.44 -8.02 2.09
CA THR A 155 6.16 -8.22 1.42
C THR A 155 5.07 -7.47 2.16
N TYR A 156 4.59 -6.38 1.56
CA TYR A 156 3.45 -5.63 2.05
C TYR A 156 2.13 -6.21 1.56
N GLY A 157 1.10 -6.07 2.36
CA GLY A 157 -0.25 -6.51 2.02
C GLY A 157 -1.29 -5.91 2.95
N VAL A 158 -2.52 -6.39 2.86
CA VAL A 158 -3.66 -5.93 3.66
C VAL A 158 -4.45 -7.15 4.13
N LYS A 159 -4.96 -7.08 5.38
CA LYS A 159 -6.01 -7.96 5.92
C LYS A 159 -7.27 -7.14 6.15
N LEU A 160 -8.42 -7.76 5.97
CA LEU A 160 -9.71 -7.19 6.35
C LEU A 160 -10.15 -7.69 7.72
N TRP A 161 -10.87 -6.86 8.41
CA TRP A 161 -11.46 -7.15 9.72
C TRP A 161 -12.98 -7.30 9.61
N ASN A 162 -13.53 -8.33 10.28
CA ASN A 162 -14.96 -8.52 10.40
C ASN A 162 -15.51 -7.76 11.61
N GLY A 163 -16.25 -6.69 11.36
CA GLY A 163 -16.94 -5.93 12.41
C GLY A 163 -18.30 -6.48 12.80
N TYR A 164 -18.77 -7.55 12.17
CA TYR A 164 -20.08 -8.13 12.47
C TYR A 164 -20.04 -9.01 13.72
N THR A 165 -21.18 -9.16 14.39
CA THR A 165 -21.35 -9.92 15.65
C THR A 165 -21.43 -11.44 15.46
N SER A 166 -21.17 -11.93 14.26
CA SER A 166 -21.11 -13.34 13.91
C SER A 166 -20.07 -13.55 12.81
N ALA A 167 -19.80 -14.81 12.48
CA ALA A 167 -18.96 -15.13 11.34
C ALA A 167 -19.63 -14.62 10.04
N SER A 168 -18.84 -13.99 9.19
CA SER A 168 -19.30 -13.43 7.92
C SER A 168 -18.23 -13.53 6.84
N ASN A 169 -18.62 -13.39 5.58
CA ASN A 169 -17.69 -13.33 4.48
C ASN A 169 -17.21 -11.89 4.30
N LEU A 170 -15.90 -11.72 4.12
CA LEU A 170 -15.29 -10.47 3.74
C LEU A 170 -15.00 -10.51 2.24
N VAL A 171 -15.41 -9.45 1.54
CA VAL A 171 -15.42 -9.41 0.08
C VAL A 171 -14.65 -8.20 -0.40
N LEU A 172 -13.90 -8.36 -1.51
CA LEU A 172 -13.18 -7.30 -2.19
C LEU A 172 -13.62 -7.23 -3.66
N ASN A 173 -13.85 -6.02 -4.16
CA ASN A 173 -14.18 -5.67 -5.55
C ASN A 173 -15.53 -6.16 -6.06
N TYR A 174 -16.41 -6.60 -5.21
CA TYR A 174 -17.71 -7.14 -5.60
C TYR A 174 -18.76 -6.76 -4.56
N PRO A 175 -19.94 -6.28 -4.96
CA PRO A 175 -21.04 -6.05 -4.02
C PRO A 175 -21.70 -7.37 -3.71
N SER A 176 -21.60 -7.83 -2.50
CA SER A 176 -22.25 -9.02 -1.93
C SER A 176 -22.22 -10.32 -2.76
N ALA A 177 -21.82 -11.41 -2.12
CA ALA A 177 -21.85 -12.76 -2.72
C ALA A 177 -23.27 -13.23 -3.14
N THR A 178 -24.30 -12.45 -2.87
CA THR A 178 -25.70 -12.73 -3.19
C THR A 178 -26.28 -11.81 -4.26
N ASP A 179 -25.49 -10.87 -4.78
CA ASP A 179 -25.96 -9.96 -5.82
C ASP A 179 -26.06 -10.72 -7.16
N PRO A 180 -27.25 -10.86 -7.74
CA PRO A 180 -27.38 -11.45 -9.06
C PRO A 180 -26.73 -10.55 -10.10
N ASP A 181 -26.14 -11.16 -11.13
CA ASP A 181 -25.62 -10.44 -12.31
C ASP A 181 -26.78 -9.70 -13.01
N THR A 182 -26.98 -8.46 -12.62
CA THR A 182 -28.04 -7.57 -13.11
C THR A 182 -27.43 -6.26 -13.60
N ASN A 183 -28.23 -5.46 -14.30
CA ASN A 183 -27.82 -4.14 -14.81
C ASN A 183 -27.42 -3.16 -13.70
N ASN A 184 -27.71 -3.44 -12.44
CA ASN A 184 -27.34 -2.63 -11.28
C ASN A 184 -26.16 -3.20 -10.52
N SER A 185 -25.61 -4.35 -10.93
CA SER A 185 -24.41 -4.94 -10.36
C SER A 185 -23.17 -4.23 -10.88
N PHE A 186 -22.12 -4.19 -10.08
CA PHE A 186 -20.84 -3.59 -10.47
C PHE A 186 -19.68 -4.39 -9.92
N THR A 187 -18.54 -4.27 -10.58
CA THR A 187 -17.25 -4.72 -10.07
C THR A 187 -16.30 -3.53 -10.03
N THR A 188 -15.37 -3.55 -9.10
CA THR A 188 -14.39 -2.49 -8.92
C THR A 188 -12.98 -3.05 -8.97
N ALA A 189 -11.99 -2.18 -8.91
CA ALA A 189 -10.60 -2.56 -8.72
C ALA A 189 -10.07 -1.96 -7.42
N SER A 190 -9.30 -2.75 -6.69
CA SER A 190 -8.54 -2.29 -5.52
C SER A 190 -7.07 -2.12 -5.87
N THR A 191 -6.45 -1.11 -5.32
CA THR A 191 -5.06 -0.77 -5.62
C THR A 191 -4.25 -0.52 -4.35
N LEU A 192 -2.98 -0.89 -4.39
CA LEU A 192 -1.95 -0.43 -3.46
C LEU A 192 -0.84 0.24 -4.25
N LEU A 193 -0.39 1.38 -3.79
CA LEU A 193 0.72 2.14 -4.34
C LEU A 193 1.81 2.26 -3.27
N PHE A 194 3.03 1.96 -3.66
CA PHE A 194 4.22 2.03 -2.80
C PHE A 194 5.21 3.01 -3.41
N MET A 195 5.67 3.96 -2.61
CA MET A 195 6.70 4.92 -3.02
C MET A 195 7.84 4.89 -2.02
N GLU A 196 9.06 4.66 -2.50
CA GLU A 196 10.26 4.85 -1.68
C GLU A 196 10.58 6.34 -1.61
N ILE A 197 10.67 6.84 -0.39
CA ILE A 197 11.01 8.23 -0.09
C ILE A 197 12.42 8.26 0.52
N ALA A 198 13.31 9.04 -0.04
CA ALA A 198 14.66 9.25 0.51
C ALA A 198 14.58 9.82 1.93
N GLY A 199 15.33 9.22 2.86
CA GLY A 199 15.42 9.64 4.26
C GLY A 199 16.74 10.31 4.60
#